data_9cefd2a7e6b9d8806e98093f49427683
#
_entry.id   9cefd2a7e6b9d8806e98093f49427683
#
_cell.length_a   1.000
_cell.length_b   1.000
_cell.length_c   1.000
_cell.angle_alpha   90.00
_cell.angle_beta   90.00
_cell.angle_gamma   90.00
#
_symmetry.space_group_name_H-M   'P 1'
#
loop_
_entity.id
_entity.type
_entity.pdbx_description
1 polymer ?
#
loop_
_entity_poly.entity_id
_entity_poly.type
_entity_poly.pdbx_seq_one_letter_code
_entity_poly.pdbx_strand_id
1 'polypeptide(L)'
;IYIKDKMVCDIVKSGFVDLGVVGSDRIHEGNFENRIVKIKTLSKISWPLVIAIPLDSSIKSMSDIKTIATQFPKSVNSYLDSVDLREKIRIIKIQGSAEAMPYGKWLGKRIDAIADISITGKSLRNNSLIRLGKPIAVFHPVIIANKKSIKLKNKMAYYRQFIKK
;
A
#
# COMPACT_ATOMS: atom_id res chain seq x y z
N ILE A 1 -18.45 2.14 13.58
CA ILE A 1 -17.46 3.10 14.08
C ILE A 1 -16.58 3.50 12.91
N TYR A 2 -16.46 4.80 12.64
CA TYR A 2 -15.54 5.36 11.66
C TYR A 2 -14.28 5.82 12.36
N ILE A 3 -13.13 5.31 11.94
CA ILE A 3 -11.82 5.65 12.51
C ILE A 3 -10.81 5.87 11.39
N LYS A 4 -9.68 6.51 11.69
CA LYS A 4 -8.59 6.66 10.73
C LYS A 4 -8.09 5.28 10.28
N ASP A 5 -7.87 5.11 8.99
CA ASP A 5 -7.47 3.83 8.36
C ASP A 5 -6.26 3.17 9.04
N LYS A 6 -5.28 3.97 9.48
CA LYS A 6 -4.07 3.52 10.19
C LYS A 6 -4.38 2.78 11.50
N MET A 7 -5.53 3.08 12.14
CA MET A 7 -5.91 2.50 13.42
C MET A 7 -6.75 1.23 13.30
N VAL A 8 -7.37 0.98 12.13
CA VAL A 8 -8.30 -0.16 11.96
C VAL A 8 -7.62 -1.48 12.29
N CYS A 9 -6.43 -1.71 11.76
CA CYS A 9 -5.68 -2.95 12.03
C CYS A 9 -5.34 -3.11 13.51
N ASP A 10 -4.91 -2.04 14.18
CA ASP A 10 -4.52 -2.11 15.60
C ASP A 10 -5.72 -2.36 16.51
N ILE A 11 -6.85 -1.74 16.23
CA ILE A 11 -8.09 -1.93 17.00
C ILE A 11 -8.65 -3.35 16.83
N VAL A 12 -8.62 -3.90 15.61
CA VAL A 12 -8.99 -5.30 15.35
C VAL A 12 -7.97 -6.25 16.00
N LYS A 13 -6.67 -5.96 15.87
CA LYS A 13 -5.60 -6.75 16.49
C LYS A 13 -5.70 -6.82 18.01
N SER A 14 -6.08 -5.71 18.67
CA SER A 14 -6.27 -5.66 20.13
C SER A 14 -7.48 -6.45 20.59
N GLY A 15 -8.45 -6.71 19.70
CA GLY A 15 -9.74 -7.33 20.05
C GLY A 15 -10.78 -6.34 20.58
N PHE A 16 -10.51 -5.03 20.50
CA PHE A 16 -11.47 -3.99 20.86
C PHE A 16 -12.71 -4.04 19.93
N VAL A 17 -12.50 -4.38 18.66
CA VAL A 17 -13.54 -4.75 17.70
C VAL A 17 -13.22 -6.10 17.07
N ASP A 18 -14.24 -6.85 16.71
CA ASP A 18 -14.07 -8.18 16.12
C ASP A 18 -13.73 -8.13 14.63
N LEU A 19 -14.32 -7.16 13.90
CA LEU A 19 -14.18 -6.99 12.46
C LEU A 19 -13.80 -5.56 12.10
N GLY A 20 -13.14 -5.41 10.95
CA GLY A 20 -12.85 -4.12 10.35
C GLY A 20 -12.78 -4.21 8.83
N VAL A 21 -12.95 -3.07 8.16
CA VAL A 21 -12.67 -2.93 6.73
C VAL A 21 -11.47 -2.02 6.59
N VAL A 22 -10.47 -2.46 5.83
CA VAL A 22 -9.21 -1.74 5.65
C VAL A 22 -8.64 -2.01 4.26
N GLY A 23 -7.74 -1.18 3.78
CA GLY A 23 -7.00 -1.43 2.55
C GLY A 23 -6.04 -2.62 2.69
N SER A 24 -5.95 -3.45 1.66
CA SER A 24 -5.01 -4.59 1.65
C SER A 24 -3.55 -4.14 1.72
N ASP A 25 -3.25 -2.91 1.27
CA ASP A 25 -1.95 -2.25 1.44
C ASP A 25 -1.55 -2.17 2.92
N ARG A 26 -2.48 -1.80 3.81
CA ARG A 26 -2.21 -1.69 5.25
C ARG A 26 -1.83 -3.01 5.88
N ILE A 27 -2.48 -4.10 5.44
CA ILE A 27 -2.15 -5.44 5.92
C ILE A 27 -0.78 -5.85 5.41
N HIS A 28 -0.49 -5.62 4.13
CA HIS A 28 0.77 -5.99 3.51
C HIS A 28 1.96 -5.22 4.11
N GLU A 29 1.82 -3.91 4.29
CA GLU A 29 2.86 -3.07 4.89
C GLU A 29 3.01 -3.25 6.40
N GLY A 30 1.95 -3.68 7.10
CA GLY A 30 1.96 -3.91 8.55
C GLY A 30 2.50 -5.28 8.96
N ASN A 31 2.60 -5.50 10.27
CA ASN A 31 3.00 -6.78 10.88
C ASN A 31 1.84 -7.33 11.72
N PHE A 32 0.77 -7.78 11.06
CA PHE A 32 -0.47 -8.17 11.73
C PHE A 32 -0.76 -9.67 11.67
N GLU A 33 0.05 -10.46 10.98
CA GLU A 33 -0.17 -11.84 10.53
C GLU A 33 -0.61 -12.82 11.62
N ASN A 34 -0.16 -12.61 12.87
CA ASN A 34 -0.48 -13.54 13.97
C ASN A 34 -1.80 -13.25 14.69
N ARG A 35 -2.41 -12.08 14.52
CA ARG A 35 -3.61 -11.67 15.29
C ARG A 35 -4.79 -11.28 14.42
N ILE A 36 -4.55 -11.01 13.15
CA ILE A 36 -5.57 -10.63 12.16
C ILE A 36 -5.66 -11.74 11.10
N VAL A 37 -6.87 -11.97 10.63
CA VAL A 37 -7.12 -12.82 9.46
C VAL A 37 -7.95 -12.05 8.44
N LYS A 38 -7.56 -12.17 7.17
CA LYS A 38 -8.35 -11.65 6.05
C LYS A 38 -9.52 -12.59 5.78
N ILE A 39 -10.74 -12.03 5.79
CA ILE A 39 -11.98 -12.78 5.60
C ILE A 39 -12.43 -12.71 4.15
N LYS A 40 -12.48 -11.50 3.57
CA LYS A 40 -13.00 -11.27 2.22
C LYS A 40 -12.34 -10.07 1.59
N THR A 41 -12.03 -10.17 0.29
CA THR A 41 -11.63 -9.03 -0.54
C THR A 41 -12.87 -8.44 -1.22
N LEU A 42 -13.01 -7.12 -1.18
CA LEU A 42 -14.07 -6.39 -1.85
C LEU A 42 -13.56 -5.93 -3.23
N SER A 43 -13.56 -6.82 -4.21
CA SER A 43 -12.86 -6.65 -5.49
C SER A 43 -13.46 -5.59 -6.44
N LYS A 44 -14.68 -5.12 -6.18
CA LYS A 44 -15.32 -4.06 -7.00
C LYS A 44 -14.61 -2.69 -6.91
N ILE A 45 -13.83 -2.48 -5.86
CA ILE A 45 -13.06 -1.25 -5.63
C ILE A 45 -11.59 -1.61 -5.61
N SER A 46 -10.77 -0.85 -6.31
CA SER A 46 -9.31 -1.06 -6.30
C SER A 46 -8.56 0.24 -6.48
N TRP A 47 -7.31 0.25 -6.04
CA TRP A 47 -6.38 1.34 -6.26
C TRP A 47 -4.99 0.81 -6.61
N PRO A 48 -4.41 1.29 -7.72
CA PRO A 48 -3.10 0.86 -8.14
C PRO A 48 -1.99 1.60 -7.39
N LEU A 49 -0.93 0.88 -7.05
CA LEU A 49 0.38 1.42 -6.69
C LEU A 49 1.20 1.56 -7.96
N VAL A 50 1.69 2.75 -8.23
CA VAL A 50 2.44 3.05 -9.45
C VAL A 50 3.80 3.66 -9.12
N ILE A 51 4.76 3.45 -10.01
CA ILE A 51 6.00 4.24 -10.02
C ILE A 51 5.73 5.52 -10.81
N ALA A 52 6.17 6.65 -10.28
CA ALA A 52 6.08 7.94 -10.96
C ALA A 52 7.41 8.69 -10.90
N ILE A 53 7.71 9.39 -11.98
CA ILE A 53 8.93 10.17 -12.19
C ILE A 53 8.58 11.59 -12.61
N PRO A 54 9.47 12.58 -12.46
CA PRO A 54 9.27 13.91 -13.03
C PRO A 54 9.02 13.86 -14.54
N LEU A 55 8.13 14.71 -15.01
CA LEU A 55 7.74 14.79 -16.42
C LEU A 55 8.94 15.09 -17.35
N ASP A 56 9.86 15.92 -16.87
CA ASP A 56 11.09 16.32 -17.56
C ASP A 56 12.30 15.39 -17.29
N SER A 57 12.06 14.25 -16.64
CA SER A 57 13.11 13.29 -16.34
C SER A 57 13.66 12.58 -17.58
N SER A 58 14.95 12.32 -17.58
CA SER A 58 15.62 11.47 -18.59
C SER A 58 15.37 9.95 -18.38
N ILE A 59 14.73 9.55 -17.29
CA ILE A 59 14.42 8.17 -16.96
C ILE A 59 13.41 7.61 -17.97
N LYS A 60 13.71 6.45 -18.56
CA LYS A 60 12.85 5.76 -19.53
C LYS A 60 12.36 4.40 -19.04
N SER A 61 13.08 3.81 -18.09
CA SER A 61 12.82 2.45 -17.60
C SER A 61 13.12 2.33 -16.10
N MET A 62 12.70 1.23 -15.49
CA MET A 62 13.02 0.93 -14.09
C MET A 62 14.51 0.78 -13.83
N SER A 63 15.28 0.34 -14.83
CA SER A 63 16.76 0.19 -14.71
C SER A 63 17.51 1.50 -14.59
N ASP A 64 16.90 2.62 -15.00
CA ASP A 64 17.49 3.97 -14.90
C ASP A 64 17.33 4.56 -13.49
N ILE A 65 16.44 3.98 -12.65
CA ILE A 65 16.15 4.44 -11.31
C ILE A 65 17.18 3.89 -10.33
N LYS A 66 17.70 4.75 -9.46
CA LYS A 66 18.58 4.38 -8.34
C LYS A 66 17.90 4.50 -6.98
N THR A 67 16.91 5.38 -6.88
CA THR A 67 16.27 5.69 -5.60
C THR A 67 14.77 5.93 -5.76
N ILE A 68 13.97 5.22 -4.97
CA ILE A 68 12.50 5.36 -4.89
C ILE A 68 12.10 5.77 -3.48
N ALA A 69 11.32 6.86 -3.36
CA ALA A 69 10.67 7.23 -2.11
C ALA A 69 9.24 6.69 -2.06
N THR A 70 8.82 6.10 -0.94
CA THR A 70 7.49 5.49 -0.82
C THR A 70 7.02 5.30 0.62
N GLN A 71 5.70 5.26 0.81
CA GLN A 71 5.06 4.75 2.03
C GLN A 71 4.86 3.22 2.01
N PHE A 72 5.11 2.56 0.85
CA PHE A 72 4.83 1.14 0.59
C PHE A 72 6.11 0.33 0.32
N PRO A 73 7.09 0.34 1.26
CA PRO A 73 8.39 -0.28 1.02
C PRO A 73 8.31 -1.79 0.79
N LYS A 74 7.40 -2.52 1.47
CA LYS A 74 7.27 -3.96 1.25
C LYS A 74 6.74 -4.29 -0.14
N SER A 75 5.72 -3.54 -0.59
CA SER A 75 5.13 -3.73 -1.91
C SER A 75 6.12 -3.40 -3.03
N VAL A 76 6.89 -2.32 -2.86
CA VAL A 76 7.95 -1.95 -3.81
C VAL A 76 9.07 -3.00 -3.82
N ASN A 77 9.52 -3.49 -2.66
CA ASN A 77 10.50 -4.56 -2.57
C ASN A 77 10.03 -5.82 -3.29
N SER A 78 8.81 -6.28 -3.02
CA SER A 78 8.25 -7.47 -3.67
C SER A 78 8.21 -7.34 -5.20
N TYR A 79 7.89 -6.14 -5.70
CA TYR A 79 7.96 -5.87 -7.13
C TYR A 79 9.41 -5.90 -7.66
N LEU A 80 10.34 -5.23 -6.99
CA LEU A 80 11.75 -5.19 -7.40
C LEU A 80 12.39 -6.58 -7.39
N ASP A 81 12.03 -7.44 -6.42
CA ASP A 81 12.44 -8.84 -6.38
C ASP A 81 11.94 -9.60 -7.62
N SER A 82 10.69 -9.33 -8.06
CA SER A 82 10.09 -10.01 -9.22
C SER A 82 10.70 -9.62 -10.58
N VAL A 83 11.48 -8.54 -10.61
CA VAL A 83 12.13 -8.01 -11.83
C VAL A 83 13.66 -7.92 -11.69
N ASP A 84 14.25 -8.59 -10.69
CA ASP A 84 15.71 -8.66 -10.43
C ASP A 84 16.39 -7.27 -10.27
N LEU A 85 15.68 -6.30 -9.70
CA LEU A 85 16.17 -4.94 -9.46
C LEU A 85 16.33 -4.59 -7.97
N ARG A 86 16.07 -5.53 -7.06
CA ARG A 86 16.07 -5.28 -5.61
C ARG A 86 17.38 -4.69 -5.10
N GLU A 87 18.50 -5.23 -5.52
CA GLU A 87 19.84 -4.81 -5.08
C GLU A 87 20.34 -3.54 -5.79
N LYS A 88 19.69 -3.15 -6.90
CA LYS A 88 20.10 -2.00 -7.71
C LYS A 88 19.38 -0.71 -7.33
N ILE A 89 18.20 -0.81 -6.71
CA ILE A 89 17.33 0.33 -6.40
C ILE A 89 17.19 0.47 -4.89
N ARG A 90 17.58 1.63 -4.39
CA ARG A 90 17.44 1.99 -2.98
C ARG A 90 16.02 2.48 -2.70
N ILE A 91 15.38 1.95 -1.66
CA ILE A 91 14.08 2.43 -1.18
C ILE A 91 14.27 3.35 0.01
N ILE A 92 13.63 4.51 -0.03
CA ILE A 92 13.53 5.45 1.07
C ILE A 92 12.09 5.44 1.57
N LYS A 93 11.91 4.91 2.77
CA LYS A 93 10.60 4.95 3.43
C LYS A 93 10.31 6.35 3.90
N ILE A 94 9.15 6.87 3.52
CA ILE A 94 8.63 8.18 3.93
C ILE A 94 7.28 8.04 4.62
N GLN A 95 6.82 9.14 5.22
CA GLN A 95 5.46 9.27 5.74
C GLN A 95 4.81 10.50 5.10
N GLY A 96 3.54 10.36 4.68
CA GLY A 96 2.82 11.45 4.02
C GLY A 96 3.06 11.52 2.52
N SER A 97 2.92 12.70 1.96
CA SER A 97 2.95 12.95 0.52
C SER A 97 4.33 12.71 -0.08
N ALA A 98 4.40 11.93 -1.14
CA ALA A 98 5.64 11.57 -1.82
C ALA A 98 5.96 12.49 -3.01
N GLU A 99 4.96 13.21 -3.53
CA GLU A 99 5.01 13.85 -4.84
C GLU A 99 6.07 14.96 -4.97
N ALA A 100 6.44 15.60 -3.86
CA ALA A 100 7.50 16.62 -3.85
C ALA A 100 8.93 16.02 -3.80
N MET A 101 9.07 14.73 -3.47
CA MET A 101 10.37 14.13 -3.20
C MET A 101 11.35 14.13 -4.39
N PRO A 102 10.93 13.94 -5.65
CA PRO A 102 11.84 13.91 -6.78
C PRO A 102 12.45 15.28 -7.14
N TYR A 103 11.89 16.36 -6.62
CA TYR A 103 12.35 17.73 -6.91
C TYR A 103 13.40 18.26 -5.91
N GLY A 104 13.79 17.45 -4.94
CA GLY A 104 14.74 17.82 -3.91
C GLY A 104 15.77 16.75 -3.59
N LYS A 105 16.50 17.00 -2.51
CA LYS A 105 17.41 16.01 -1.91
C LYS A 105 16.88 15.59 -0.56
N TRP A 106 16.79 14.29 -0.31
CA TRP A 106 16.48 13.75 1.00
C TRP A 106 17.76 13.23 1.65
N LEU A 107 18.15 13.84 2.79
CA LEU A 107 19.41 13.56 3.46
C LEU A 107 20.61 13.60 2.49
N GLY A 108 20.68 14.67 1.67
CA GLY A 108 21.73 14.87 0.69
C GLY A 108 21.67 14.00 -0.59
N LYS A 109 20.68 13.09 -0.71
CA LYS A 109 20.53 12.18 -1.84
C LYS A 109 19.39 12.60 -2.73
N ARG A 110 19.58 12.53 -4.04
CA ARG A 110 18.53 12.74 -5.04
C ARG A 110 17.55 11.57 -5.00
N ILE A 111 16.28 11.86 -5.18
CA ILE A 111 15.21 10.89 -5.35
C ILE A 111 14.85 10.87 -6.83
N ASP A 112 14.92 9.72 -7.48
CA ASP A 112 14.65 9.60 -8.91
C ASP A 112 13.18 9.38 -9.21
N ALA A 113 12.50 8.65 -8.32
CA ALA A 113 11.10 8.26 -8.50
C ALA A 113 10.38 8.15 -7.16
N ILE A 114 9.06 8.13 -7.22
CA ILE A 114 8.19 7.76 -6.11
C ILE A 114 7.39 6.50 -6.45
N ALA A 115 6.97 5.77 -5.41
CA ALA A 115 5.91 4.79 -5.54
C ALA A 115 4.74 5.22 -4.66
N ASP A 116 3.59 5.48 -5.29
CA ASP A 116 2.40 5.95 -4.59
C ASP A 116 1.11 5.45 -5.23
N ILE A 117 0.02 5.50 -4.46
CA ILE A 117 -1.31 5.14 -4.93
C ILE A 117 -1.82 6.24 -5.87
N SER A 118 -2.23 5.84 -7.07
CA SER A 118 -2.73 6.81 -8.04
C SER A 118 -3.87 6.23 -8.87
N ILE A 119 -5.10 6.51 -8.48
CA ILE A 119 -6.30 6.03 -9.18
C ILE A 119 -6.49 6.80 -10.50
N THR A 120 -6.60 8.12 -10.43
CA THR A 120 -6.90 8.99 -11.59
C THR A 120 -5.68 9.65 -12.19
N GLY A 121 -4.54 9.60 -11.51
CA GLY A 121 -3.32 10.34 -11.89
C GLY A 121 -3.40 11.85 -11.65
N LYS A 122 -4.47 12.37 -11.02
CA LYS A 122 -4.63 13.82 -10.82
C LYS A 122 -3.52 14.40 -9.92
N SER A 123 -3.21 13.77 -8.79
CA SER A 123 -2.15 14.25 -7.91
C SER A 123 -0.78 14.21 -8.57
N LEU A 124 -0.50 13.18 -9.37
CA LEU A 124 0.74 13.10 -10.13
C LEU A 124 0.86 14.26 -11.12
N ARG A 125 -0.18 14.48 -11.94
CA ARG A 125 -0.18 15.59 -12.92
C ARG A 125 -0.04 16.97 -12.27
N ASN A 126 -0.74 17.20 -11.16
CA ASN A 126 -0.65 18.45 -10.40
C ASN A 126 0.76 18.73 -9.85
N ASN A 127 1.56 17.70 -9.70
CA ASN A 127 2.95 17.77 -9.23
C ASN A 127 3.95 17.49 -10.36
N SER A 128 3.56 17.67 -11.63
CA SER A 128 4.42 17.45 -12.80
C SER A 128 5.10 16.07 -12.83
N LEU A 129 4.37 15.04 -12.36
CA LEU A 129 4.82 13.66 -12.37
C LEU A 129 4.05 12.84 -13.41
N ILE A 130 4.73 11.88 -14.02
CA ILE A 130 4.13 10.89 -14.91
C ILE A 130 4.35 9.46 -14.38
N ARG A 131 3.45 8.57 -14.75
CA ARG A 131 3.60 7.13 -14.44
C ARG A 131 4.68 6.52 -15.32
N LEU A 132 5.53 5.72 -14.71
CA LEU A 132 6.50 4.88 -15.43
C LEU A 132 5.98 3.44 -15.47
N GLY A 133 5.53 3.02 -16.64
CA GLY A 133 5.06 1.65 -16.86
C GLY A 133 3.68 1.34 -16.26
N LYS A 134 3.44 0.04 -16.05
CA LYS A 134 2.19 -0.49 -15.47
C LYS A 134 2.20 -0.36 -13.94
N PRO A 135 1.03 -0.45 -13.28
CA PRO A 135 0.98 -0.57 -11.83
C PRO A 135 1.82 -1.75 -11.32
N ILE A 136 2.56 -1.53 -10.24
CA ILE A 136 3.43 -2.54 -9.61
C ILE A 136 2.68 -3.38 -8.58
N ALA A 137 1.54 -2.88 -8.08
CA ALA A 137 0.60 -3.61 -7.24
C ALA A 137 -0.80 -3.03 -7.40
N VAL A 138 -1.82 -3.82 -7.05
CA VAL A 138 -3.21 -3.37 -6.97
C VAL A 138 -3.77 -3.76 -5.62
N PHE A 139 -4.32 -2.80 -4.92
CA PHE A 139 -4.91 -2.99 -3.61
C PHE A 139 -6.44 -2.90 -3.65
N HIS A 140 -7.07 -3.52 -2.68
CA HIS A 140 -8.52 -3.58 -2.52
C HIS A 140 -8.91 -3.36 -1.07
N PRO A 141 -10.14 -2.90 -0.78
CA PRO A 141 -10.68 -3.01 0.56
C PRO A 141 -10.81 -4.49 0.94
N VAL A 142 -10.49 -4.82 2.17
CA VAL A 142 -10.61 -6.18 2.70
C VAL A 142 -11.32 -6.15 4.05
N ILE A 143 -12.16 -7.15 4.28
CA ILE A 143 -12.72 -7.42 5.59
C ILE A 143 -11.69 -8.24 6.36
N ILE A 144 -11.32 -7.75 7.52
CA ILE A 144 -10.41 -8.41 8.46
C ILE A 144 -11.13 -8.72 9.76
N ALA A 145 -10.62 -9.72 10.46
CA ALA A 145 -11.13 -10.09 11.78
C ALA A 145 -10.02 -10.38 12.76
N ASN A 146 -10.31 -10.22 14.05
CA ASN A 146 -9.46 -10.72 15.11
C ASN A 146 -9.44 -12.25 15.11
N LYS A 147 -8.26 -12.85 15.06
CA LYS A 147 -8.09 -14.31 14.94
C LYS A 147 -8.66 -15.09 16.13
N LYS A 148 -8.68 -14.49 17.33
CA LYS A 148 -9.29 -15.12 18.52
C LYS A 148 -10.81 -15.07 18.43
N SER A 149 -11.39 -13.93 18.01
CA SER A 149 -12.83 -13.75 17.89
C SER A 149 -13.48 -14.72 16.90
N ILE A 150 -12.80 -15.03 15.77
CA ILE A 150 -13.30 -15.99 14.78
C ILE A 150 -13.41 -17.41 15.33
N LYS A 151 -12.55 -17.81 16.26
CA LYS A 151 -12.59 -19.16 16.85
C LYS A 151 -13.80 -19.39 17.76
N LEU A 152 -14.51 -18.35 18.17
CA LEU A 152 -15.71 -18.45 18.99
C LEU A 152 -16.91 -18.85 18.10
N LYS A 153 -17.39 -20.11 18.26
CA LYS A 153 -18.46 -20.69 17.42
C LYS A 153 -19.70 -19.79 17.27
N ASN A 154 -20.12 -19.11 18.32
CA ASN A 154 -21.29 -18.23 18.32
C ASN A 154 -21.10 -16.96 17.46
N LYS A 155 -19.87 -16.47 17.31
CA LYS A 155 -19.57 -15.27 16.51
C LYS A 155 -19.44 -15.61 15.01
N MET A 156 -19.05 -16.82 14.64
CA MET A 156 -18.93 -17.24 13.23
C MET A 156 -20.27 -17.22 12.48
N ALA A 157 -21.36 -17.63 13.12
CA ALA A 157 -22.71 -17.57 12.51
C ALA A 157 -23.11 -16.11 12.20
N TYR A 158 -22.82 -15.19 13.11
CA TYR A 158 -23.06 -13.76 12.96
C TYR A 158 -22.21 -13.16 11.84
N TYR A 159 -20.93 -13.48 11.75
CA TYR A 159 -20.04 -12.95 10.72
C TYR A 159 -20.38 -13.45 9.31
N ARG A 160 -20.90 -14.67 9.17
CA ARG A 160 -21.36 -15.22 7.89
C ARG A 160 -22.44 -14.36 7.22
N GLN A 161 -23.26 -13.64 7.99
CA GLN A 161 -24.28 -12.74 7.44
C GLN A 161 -23.66 -11.54 6.71
N PHE A 162 -22.50 -11.04 7.15
CA PHE A 162 -21.77 -9.93 6.51
C PHE A 162 -20.85 -10.39 5.36
N ILE A 163 -20.53 -11.67 5.30
CA ILE A 163 -19.57 -12.22 4.33
C ILE A 163 -20.29 -12.74 3.07
N LYS A 164 -21.55 -13.18 3.20
CA LYS A 164 -22.32 -13.81 2.12
C LYS A 164 -22.89 -12.83 1.09
N LYS A 165 -22.98 -11.54 1.37
CA LYS A 165 -23.37 -10.51 0.40
C LYS A 165 -22.10 -9.85 -0.16
#